data_5fd329903fac297db29876738c02a3b9
#
_entry.id   5fd329903fac297db29876738c02a3b9
#
_cell.length_a   1.000
_cell.length_b   1.000
_cell.length_c   1.000
_cell.angle_alpha   90.00
_cell.angle_beta   90.00
_cell.angle_gamma   90.00
#
_symmetry.space_group_name_H-M   'P 1'
#
loop_
_entity.id
_entity.type
_entity.pdbx_description
1 polymer ?
#
loop_
_entity_poly.entity_id
_entity_poly.type
_entity_poly.pdbx_seq_one_letter_code
_entity_poly.pdbx_strand_id
1 'polypeptide(L)'
;FLNNYKDKRIKMASDQTLDIIARNGGITRDELNDILIPNFEFGQDRTRTFDYGERKIKAKIDIMSTPANIIAYDEEGKILKGLPKASKKFNDVESAVEEYRREVKYIKKQIKEIITEQSSNLLRALFLERKWKTKRWIEIFIKNPVMQEFAVQLIWKETDENGKLIKTFRCMDNG
;
A
#
# COMPACT_ATOMS: atom_id res chain seq x y z
N PHE A 1 6.52 7.18 -6.32
CA PHE A 1 7.09 6.19 -7.24
C PHE A 1 7.96 6.81 -8.32
N LEU A 2 7.53 7.91 -8.93
CA LEU A 2 8.26 8.62 -9.98
C LEU A 2 9.17 9.75 -9.45
N ASN A 3 9.13 10.04 -8.15
CA ASN A 3 9.87 11.13 -7.51
C ASN A 3 11.36 10.84 -7.24
N ASN A 4 11.83 9.60 -7.47
CA ASN A 4 13.20 9.18 -7.16
C ASN A 4 14.22 9.37 -8.29
N TYR A 5 13.82 9.98 -9.40
CA TYR A 5 14.77 10.31 -10.44
C TYR A 5 15.63 11.52 -10.03
N LYS A 6 16.94 11.32 -10.02
CA LYS A 6 17.92 12.39 -9.75
C LYS A 6 17.97 13.44 -10.86
N ASP A 7 17.56 13.08 -12.08
CA ASP A 7 17.52 14.01 -13.21
C ASP A 7 16.24 14.85 -13.14
N LYS A 8 16.42 16.16 -12.95
CA LYS A 8 15.34 17.15 -12.83
C LYS A 8 14.42 17.17 -14.07
N ARG A 9 14.96 16.91 -15.27
CA ARG A 9 14.18 16.88 -16.52
C ARG A 9 13.23 15.68 -16.57
N ILE A 10 13.73 14.49 -16.15
CA ILE A 10 12.91 13.29 -16.07
C ILE A 10 11.78 13.49 -15.05
N LYS A 11 12.09 14.08 -13.90
CA LYS A 11 11.07 14.41 -12.88
C LYS A 11 10.01 15.34 -13.42
N MET A 12 10.39 16.45 -14.08
CA MET A 12 9.44 17.39 -14.66
C MET A 12 8.57 16.73 -15.75
N ALA A 13 9.15 15.95 -16.66
CA ALA A 13 8.39 15.25 -17.69
C ALA A 13 7.39 14.23 -17.07
N SER A 14 7.81 13.54 -16.04
CA SER A 14 6.97 12.61 -15.27
C SER A 14 5.79 13.33 -14.61
N ASP A 15 6.05 14.46 -13.93
CA ASP A 15 5.00 15.26 -13.29
C ASP A 15 3.99 15.80 -14.30
N GLN A 16 4.48 16.34 -15.44
CA GLN A 16 3.60 16.79 -16.52
C GLN A 16 2.74 15.66 -17.09
N THR A 17 3.32 14.47 -17.28
CA THR A 17 2.59 13.30 -17.77
C THR A 17 1.47 12.90 -16.79
N LEU A 18 1.76 12.86 -15.50
CA LEU A 18 0.77 12.54 -14.49
C LEU A 18 -0.34 13.61 -14.38
N ASP A 19 -0.01 14.89 -14.58
CA ASP A 19 -1.00 15.97 -14.63
C ASP A 19 -1.94 15.83 -15.85
N ILE A 20 -1.39 15.40 -17.00
CA ILE A 20 -2.19 15.11 -18.19
C ILE A 20 -3.11 13.91 -17.94
N ILE A 21 -2.59 12.82 -17.34
CA ILE A 21 -3.38 11.63 -17.00
C ILE A 21 -4.53 12.00 -16.05
N ALA A 22 -4.25 12.75 -14.98
CA ALA A 22 -5.26 13.20 -14.03
C ALA A 22 -6.36 14.02 -14.73
N ARG A 23 -5.96 14.99 -15.54
CA ARG A 23 -6.88 15.85 -16.30
C ARG A 23 -7.77 15.04 -17.26
N ASN A 24 -7.16 14.13 -18.02
CA ASN A 24 -7.89 13.27 -18.96
C ASN A 24 -8.83 12.29 -18.24
N GLY A 25 -8.48 11.87 -17.04
CA GLY A 25 -9.33 11.04 -16.18
C GLY A 25 -10.39 11.81 -15.40
N GLY A 26 -10.45 13.15 -15.52
CA GLY A 26 -11.41 13.98 -14.78
C GLY A 26 -11.22 13.95 -13.25
N ILE A 27 -9.99 13.71 -12.80
CA ILE A 27 -9.62 13.63 -11.38
C ILE A 27 -8.51 14.62 -11.05
N THR A 28 -8.33 14.92 -9.76
CA THR A 28 -7.22 15.74 -9.32
C THR A 28 -5.90 14.96 -9.32
N ARG A 29 -4.77 15.66 -9.37
CA ARG A 29 -3.45 15.05 -9.22
C ARG A 29 -3.31 14.30 -7.91
N ASP A 30 -3.84 14.84 -6.81
CA ASP A 30 -3.83 14.19 -5.51
C ASP A 30 -4.63 12.89 -5.51
N GLU A 31 -5.79 12.86 -6.19
CA GLU A 31 -6.59 11.64 -6.33
C GLU A 31 -5.88 10.59 -7.19
N LEU A 32 -5.20 11.02 -8.25
CA LEU A 32 -4.37 10.12 -9.05
C LEU A 32 -3.24 9.52 -8.21
N ASN A 33 -2.56 10.31 -7.39
CA ASN A 33 -1.50 9.83 -6.51
C ASN A 33 -2.00 8.79 -5.51
N ASP A 34 -3.19 8.96 -4.94
CA ASP A 34 -3.81 7.97 -4.05
C ASP A 34 -4.11 6.65 -4.79
N ILE A 35 -4.61 6.73 -6.04
CA ILE A 35 -4.95 5.57 -6.87
C ILE A 35 -3.70 4.77 -7.29
N LEU A 36 -2.60 5.47 -7.52
CA LEU A 36 -1.35 4.87 -7.99
C LEU A 36 -0.55 4.13 -6.90
N ILE A 37 -1.02 4.12 -5.65
CA ILE A 37 -0.35 3.35 -4.60
C ILE A 37 -0.45 1.86 -4.93
N PRO A 38 0.68 1.16 -5.11
CA PRO A 38 0.66 -0.25 -5.48
C PRO A 38 0.17 -1.12 -4.32
N ASN A 39 -0.56 -2.17 -4.65
CA ASN A 39 -0.97 -3.18 -3.68
C ASN A 39 0.08 -4.28 -3.46
N PHE A 40 1.14 -4.33 -4.29
CA PHE A 40 2.21 -5.33 -4.27
C PHE A 40 1.70 -6.78 -4.31
N GLU A 41 0.59 -7.02 -4.98
CA GLU A 41 -0.11 -8.31 -5.06
C GLU A 41 -0.61 -8.85 -3.70
N PHE A 42 -0.63 -8.03 -2.66
CA PHE A 42 -1.33 -8.37 -1.43
C PHE A 42 -2.84 -8.24 -1.63
N GLY A 43 -3.59 -9.20 -1.08
CA GLY A 43 -5.05 -9.18 -1.08
C GLY A 43 -5.63 -8.12 -0.16
N GLN A 44 -6.96 -7.98 -0.17
CA GLN A 44 -7.68 -7.06 0.73
C GLN A 44 -7.54 -7.44 2.21
N ASP A 45 -7.20 -8.70 2.51
CA ASP A 45 -6.83 -9.18 3.84
C ASP A 45 -5.39 -8.81 4.24
N ARG A 46 -4.71 -8.01 3.40
CA ARG A 46 -3.31 -7.57 3.55
C ARG A 46 -2.31 -8.72 3.51
N THR A 47 -2.71 -9.87 3.00
CA THR A 47 -1.84 -11.04 2.90
C THR A 47 -1.50 -11.40 1.47
N ARG A 48 -0.34 -12.03 1.29
CA ARG A 48 0.13 -12.62 0.03
C ARG A 48 0.80 -13.95 0.34
N THR A 49 0.57 -14.93 -0.53
CA THR A 49 1.19 -16.25 -0.41
C THR A 49 2.33 -16.36 -1.43
N PHE A 50 3.50 -16.76 -0.96
CA PHE A 50 4.68 -17.04 -1.77
C PHE A 50 4.82 -18.55 -1.92
N ASP A 51 4.76 -19.03 -3.16
CA ASP A 51 4.83 -20.46 -3.48
C ASP A 51 6.29 -20.90 -3.62
N TYR A 52 6.77 -21.68 -2.66
CA TYR A 52 8.14 -22.19 -2.62
C TYR A 52 8.29 -23.56 -3.31
N GLY A 53 7.19 -24.12 -3.85
CA GLY A 53 7.08 -25.47 -4.39
C GLY A 53 6.24 -26.34 -3.50
N GLU A 54 6.82 -27.22 -2.70
CA GLU A 54 6.05 -28.10 -1.80
C GLU A 54 5.45 -27.35 -0.60
N ARG A 55 6.01 -26.22 -0.20
CA ARG A 55 5.47 -25.39 0.89
C ARG A 55 5.12 -23.98 0.44
N LYS A 56 4.22 -23.34 1.19
CA LYS A 56 3.76 -21.99 0.97
C LYS A 56 4.06 -21.12 2.17
N ILE A 57 4.58 -19.91 1.91
CA ILE A 57 4.86 -18.92 2.95
C ILE A 57 3.86 -17.79 2.82
N LYS A 58 3.02 -17.62 3.82
CA LYS A 58 2.09 -16.47 3.89
C LYS A 58 2.80 -15.26 4.44
N ALA A 59 2.56 -14.10 3.88
CA ALA A 59 3.07 -12.84 4.43
C ALA A 59 1.96 -11.81 4.56
N LYS A 60 2.06 -10.94 5.56
CA LYS A 60 1.13 -9.83 5.83
C LYS A 60 1.90 -8.52 5.85
N ILE A 61 1.29 -7.48 5.26
CA ILE A 61 1.82 -6.11 5.39
C ILE A 61 1.48 -5.59 6.79
N ASP A 62 2.48 -5.00 7.44
CA ASP A 62 2.34 -4.26 8.68
C ASP A 62 3.17 -2.98 8.57
N ILE A 63 2.52 -1.90 8.14
CA ILE A 63 3.17 -0.60 8.00
C ILE A 63 3.18 0.20 9.32
N MET A 64 2.43 -0.26 10.31
CA MET A 64 2.32 0.37 11.63
C MET A 64 3.40 -0.04 12.58
N SER A 65 4.03 -1.18 12.35
CA SER A 65 5.22 -1.56 13.12
C SER A 65 6.36 -0.57 12.85
N THR A 66 7.17 -0.34 13.85
CA THR A 66 8.36 0.52 13.72
C THR A 66 9.62 -0.34 13.85
N PRO A 67 10.34 -0.55 12.75
CA PRO A 67 10.10 -0.11 11.37
C PRO A 67 8.99 -0.90 10.68
N ALA A 68 8.29 -0.25 9.74
CA ALA A 68 7.28 -0.90 8.88
C ALA A 68 7.83 -2.18 8.25
N ASN A 69 7.06 -3.23 8.27
CA ASN A 69 7.53 -4.56 7.92
C ASN A 69 6.53 -5.36 7.07
N ILE A 70 7.04 -6.48 6.53
CA ILE A 70 6.27 -7.58 5.98
C ILE A 70 6.54 -8.77 6.90
N ILE A 71 5.52 -9.23 7.60
CA ILE A 71 5.59 -10.33 8.54
C ILE A 71 5.29 -11.61 7.77
N ALA A 72 6.22 -12.57 7.81
CA ALA A 72 6.04 -13.87 7.18
C ALA A 72 5.59 -14.93 8.21
N TYR A 73 4.79 -15.88 7.74
CA TYR A 73 4.26 -16.99 8.52
C TYR A 73 4.51 -18.30 7.78
N ASP A 74 4.81 -19.35 8.51
CA ASP A 74 4.80 -20.72 7.96
C ASP A 74 3.35 -21.24 7.82
N GLU A 75 3.22 -22.48 7.34
CA GLU A 75 1.91 -23.13 7.14
C GLU A 75 1.15 -23.37 8.45
N GLU A 76 1.86 -23.42 9.58
CA GLU A 76 1.29 -23.57 10.92
C GLU A 76 0.90 -22.22 11.54
N GLY A 77 1.14 -21.11 10.85
CA GLY A 77 0.86 -19.75 11.32
C GLY A 77 1.93 -19.18 12.26
N LYS A 78 3.08 -19.80 12.39
CA LYS A 78 4.19 -19.31 13.22
C LYS A 78 4.91 -18.16 12.51
N ILE A 79 5.17 -17.09 13.26
CA ILE A 79 5.89 -15.93 12.74
C ILE A 79 7.35 -16.30 12.45
N LEU A 80 7.79 -15.94 11.25
CA LEU A 80 9.15 -16.09 10.78
C LEU A 80 9.90 -14.74 10.83
N LYS A 81 11.21 -14.77 10.99
CA LYS A 81 12.06 -13.55 10.94
C LYS A 81 12.07 -12.84 9.57
N GLY A 82 11.31 -13.34 8.60
CA GLY A 82 11.19 -12.86 7.23
C GLY A 82 11.06 -14.05 6.29
N LEU A 83 11.05 -13.82 4.98
CA LEU A 83 11.01 -14.92 4.00
C LEU A 83 12.24 -15.81 4.16
N PRO A 84 12.05 -17.13 4.44
CA PRO A 84 13.16 -18.06 4.63
C PRO A 84 13.97 -18.24 3.33
N LYS A 85 15.19 -18.73 3.48
CA LYS A 85 15.98 -19.20 2.34
C LYS A 85 15.42 -20.51 1.80
N ALA A 86 15.74 -20.82 0.56
CA ALA A 86 15.41 -22.13 -0.01
C ALA A 86 16.04 -23.25 0.83
N SER A 87 15.29 -24.34 0.98
CA SER A 87 15.71 -25.51 1.75
C SER A 87 15.49 -26.79 0.94
N LYS A 88 16.54 -27.56 0.77
CA LYS A 88 16.47 -28.88 0.13
C LYS A 88 15.55 -29.86 0.89
N LYS A 89 15.42 -29.66 2.21
CA LYS A 89 14.54 -30.48 3.05
C LYS A 89 13.07 -30.40 2.64
N PHE A 90 12.66 -29.26 2.08
CA PHE A 90 11.29 -28.97 1.65
C PHE A 90 11.18 -28.89 0.13
N ASN A 91 12.16 -29.36 -0.61
CA ASN A 91 12.20 -29.33 -2.08
C ASN A 91 11.83 -27.94 -2.65
N ASP A 92 12.28 -26.87 -1.99
CA ASP A 92 11.99 -25.51 -2.42
C ASP A 92 12.61 -25.21 -3.79
N VAL A 93 11.89 -24.50 -4.63
CA VAL A 93 12.36 -23.98 -5.92
C VAL A 93 13.28 -22.78 -5.68
N GLU A 94 14.59 -23.01 -5.67
CA GLU A 94 15.61 -22.02 -5.27
C GLU A 94 15.48 -20.70 -6.06
N SER A 95 15.27 -20.76 -7.38
CA SER A 95 15.13 -19.56 -8.22
C SER A 95 13.93 -18.71 -7.84
N ALA A 96 12.77 -19.32 -7.57
CA ALA A 96 11.56 -18.63 -7.14
C ALA A 96 11.76 -17.99 -5.75
N VAL A 97 12.36 -18.71 -4.82
CA VAL A 97 12.64 -18.19 -3.47
C VAL A 97 13.57 -16.98 -3.50
N GLU A 98 14.63 -17.02 -4.31
CA GLU A 98 15.55 -15.90 -4.47
C GLU A 98 14.87 -14.68 -5.11
N GLU A 99 13.96 -14.89 -6.07
CA GLU A 99 13.17 -13.83 -6.68
C GLU A 99 12.24 -13.19 -5.64
N TYR A 100 11.45 -13.97 -4.89
CA TYR A 100 10.55 -13.47 -3.84
C TYR A 100 11.30 -12.70 -2.76
N ARG A 101 12.48 -13.15 -2.35
CA ARG A 101 13.29 -12.45 -1.36
C ARG A 101 13.80 -11.11 -1.87
N ARG A 102 14.18 -11.01 -3.13
CA ARG A 102 14.55 -9.74 -3.78
C ARG A 102 13.35 -8.81 -3.88
N GLU A 103 12.21 -9.34 -4.31
CA GLU A 103 10.96 -8.60 -4.42
C GLU A 103 10.52 -8.03 -3.05
N VAL A 104 10.48 -8.84 -2.00
CA VAL A 104 10.10 -8.38 -0.65
C VAL A 104 11.07 -7.30 -0.14
N LYS A 105 12.36 -7.41 -0.43
CA LYS A 105 13.32 -6.36 -0.10
C LYS A 105 13.01 -5.04 -0.82
N TYR A 106 12.62 -5.13 -2.09
CA TYR A 106 12.17 -3.98 -2.87
C TYR A 106 10.88 -3.39 -2.31
N ILE A 107 9.87 -4.22 -2.05
CA ILE A 107 8.58 -3.80 -1.46
C ILE A 107 8.80 -3.07 -0.13
N LYS A 108 9.62 -3.59 0.77
CA LYS A 108 9.95 -2.94 2.05
C LYS A 108 10.55 -1.54 1.86
N LYS A 109 11.37 -1.35 0.83
CA LYS A 109 11.92 -0.03 0.51
C LYS A 109 10.81 0.90 0.02
N GLN A 110 9.95 0.42 -0.88
CA GLN A 110 8.85 1.22 -1.43
C GLN A 110 7.83 1.60 -0.34
N ILE A 111 7.49 0.69 0.56
CA ILE A 111 6.59 0.97 1.69
C ILE A 111 7.10 2.15 2.53
N LYS A 112 8.39 2.22 2.82
CA LYS A 112 8.97 3.36 3.57
C LYS A 112 8.77 4.70 2.86
N GLU A 113 8.97 4.72 1.55
CA GLU A 113 8.76 5.91 0.72
C GLU A 113 7.28 6.30 0.71
N ILE A 114 6.38 5.31 0.52
CA ILE A 114 4.93 5.51 0.54
C ILE A 114 4.46 6.05 1.89
N ILE A 115 4.94 5.51 3.01
CA ILE A 115 4.57 5.99 4.34
C ILE A 115 4.90 7.47 4.49
N THR A 116 6.10 7.87 4.13
CA THR A 116 6.53 9.27 4.22
C THR A 116 5.68 10.20 3.36
N GLU A 117 5.43 9.79 2.11
CA GLU A 117 4.69 10.58 1.15
C GLU A 117 3.19 10.64 1.52
N GLN A 118 2.56 9.50 1.84
CA GLN A 118 1.14 9.46 2.16
C GLN A 118 0.81 10.10 3.51
N SER A 119 1.67 9.98 4.50
CA SER A 119 1.49 10.72 5.76
C SER A 119 1.42 12.24 5.51
N SER A 120 2.32 12.76 4.68
CA SER A 120 2.32 14.18 4.30
C SER A 120 1.10 14.57 3.47
N ASN A 121 0.69 13.72 2.53
CA ASN A 121 -0.48 13.96 1.67
C ASN A 121 -1.79 13.94 2.46
N LEU A 122 -1.95 13.00 3.39
CA LEU A 122 -3.14 12.90 4.26
C LEU A 122 -3.20 14.06 5.26
N LEU A 123 -2.06 14.49 5.81
CA LEU A 123 -2.00 15.68 6.64
C LEU A 123 -2.41 16.93 5.86
N ARG A 124 -1.91 17.10 4.65
CA ARG A 124 -2.31 18.20 3.76
C ARG A 124 -3.80 18.12 3.41
N ALA A 125 -4.32 16.92 3.14
CA ALA A 125 -5.74 16.69 2.87
C ALA A 125 -6.63 17.11 4.03
N LEU A 126 -6.19 16.88 5.27
CA LEU A 126 -6.88 17.34 6.48
C LEU A 126 -6.94 18.87 6.54
N PHE A 127 -5.82 19.57 6.32
CA PHE A 127 -5.78 21.04 6.34
C PHE A 127 -6.59 21.69 5.21
N LEU A 128 -6.65 21.05 4.04
CA LEU A 128 -7.39 21.53 2.88
C LEU A 128 -8.85 21.05 2.87
N GLU A 129 -9.30 20.35 3.92
CA GLU A 129 -10.64 19.75 4.00
C GLU A 129 -10.99 18.92 2.76
N ARG A 130 -9.99 18.21 2.21
CA ARG A 130 -10.16 17.41 1.02
C ARG A 130 -11.22 16.33 1.22
N LYS A 131 -12.08 16.16 0.21
CA LYS A 131 -13.16 15.18 0.23
C LYS A 131 -12.96 14.15 -0.88
N TRP A 132 -13.39 12.93 -0.61
CA TRP A 132 -13.45 11.84 -1.57
C TRP A 132 -14.91 11.43 -1.77
N LYS A 133 -15.31 11.13 -3.01
CA LYS A 133 -16.58 10.45 -3.27
C LYS A 133 -16.54 9.07 -2.63
N THR A 134 -17.61 8.63 -1.97
CA THR A 134 -17.67 7.36 -1.22
C THR A 134 -17.14 6.17 -2.02
N LYS A 135 -17.56 6.01 -3.29
CA LYS A 135 -17.07 4.94 -4.15
C LYS A 135 -15.56 4.97 -4.31
N ARG A 136 -14.98 6.16 -4.54
CA ARG A 136 -13.54 6.34 -4.71
C ARG A 136 -12.78 6.11 -3.39
N TRP A 137 -13.35 6.59 -2.28
CA TRP A 137 -12.79 6.35 -0.96
C TRP A 137 -12.68 4.85 -0.65
N ILE A 138 -13.73 4.07 -0.96
CA ILE A 138 -13.71 2.60 -0.81
C ILE A 138 -12.60 1.97 -1.67
N GLU A 139 -12.46 2.40 -2.93
CA GLU A 139 -11.43 1.87 -3.83
C GLU A 139 -10.01 2.13 -3.30
N ILE A 140 -9.75 3.33 -2.79
CA ILE A 140 -8.44 3.75 -2.30
C ILE A 140 -8.16 3.16 -0.91
N PHE A 141 -9.05 3.35 0.06
CA PHE A 141 -8.76 3.13 1.47
C PHE A 141 -9.26 1.78 2.01
N ILE A 142 -10.16 1.10 1.29
CA ILE A 142 -10.68 -0.20 1.74
C ILE A 142 -10.14 -1.35 0.88
N LYS A 143 -10.03 -1.14 -0.43
CA LYS A 143 -9.59 -2.22 -1.33
C LYS A 143 -8.06 -2.32 -1.48
N ASN A 144 -7.33 -1.22 -1.27
CA ASN A 144 -5.88 -1.24 -1.34
C ASN A 144 -5.27 -1.63 0.02
N PRO A 145 -4.55 -2.75 0.12
CA PRO A 145 -4.02 -3.27 1.39
C PRO A 145 -3.02 -2.33 2.07
N VAL A 146 -2.30 -1.51 1.30
CA VAL A 146 -1.36 -0.52 1.85
C VAL A 146 -2.13 0.67 2.44
N MET A 147 -3.15 1.16 1.71
CA MET A 147 -3.93 2.32 2.13
C MET A 147 -4.90 2.00 3.28
N GLN A 148 -5.32 0.74 3.43
CA GLN A 148 -6.10 0.29 4.60
C GLN A 148 -5.38 0.59 5.92
N GLU A 149 -4.06 0.39 5.96
CA GLU A 149 -3.24 0.64 7.14
C GLU A 149 -3.30 2.11 7.59
N PHE A 150 -3.41 3.05 6.65
CA PHE A 150 -3.65 4.46 6.97
C PHE A 150 -5.11 4.69 7.39
N ALA A 151 -6.05 4.02 6.70
CA ALA A 151 -7.47 4.23 6.96
C ALA A 151 -7.90 3.88 8.38
N VAL A 152 -7.36 2.81 8.96
CA VAL A 152 -7.69 2.35 10.33
C VAL A 152 -7.19 3.29 11.42
N GLN A 153 -6.22 4.16 11.12
CA GLN A 153 -5.67 5.11 12.09
C GLN A 153 -6.39 6.44 12.11
N LEU A 154 -7.14 6.74 11.06
CA LEU A 154 -7.78 8.02 10.88
C LEU A 154 -9.23 7.98 11.38
N ILE A 155 -9.71 9.13 11.84
CA ILE A 155 -11.12 9.38 12.06
C ILE A 155 -11.69 10.01 10.81
N TRP A 156 -12.69 9.38 10.24
CA TRP A 156 -13.35 9.81 9.02
C TRP A 156 -14.66 10.53 9.32
N LYS A 157 -14.97 11.54 8.49
CA LYS A 157 -16.25 12.23 8.49
C LYS A 157 -17.00 11.89 7.20
N GLU A 158 -18.25 11.47 7.33
CA GLU A 158 -19.17 11.39 6.21
C GLU A 158 -20.09 12.60 6.23
N THR A 159 -20.22 13.26 5.09
CA THR A 159 -21.08 14.43 4.90
C THR A 159 -22.02 14.20 3.74
N ASP A 160 -23.19 14.86 3.79
CA ASP A 160 -24.11 14.94 2.66
C ASP A 160 -23.56 15.87 1.54
N GLU A 161 -24.33 16.00 0.47
CA GLU A 161 -23.97 16.84 -0.68
C GLU A 161 -23.83 18.33 -0.32
N ASN A 162 -24.51 18.78 0.76
CA ASN A 162 -24.44 20.15 1.26
C ASN A 162 -23.29 20.35 2.27
N GLY A 163 -22.51 19.30 2.55
CA GLY A 163 -21.41 19.34 3.50
C GLY A 163 -21.82 19.19 4.96
N LYS A 164 -23.10 18.90 5.26
CA LYS A 164 -23.58 18.64 6.62
C LYS A 164 -23.07 17.28 7.10
N LEU A 165 -22.55 17.25 8.32
CA LEU A 165 -22.05 16.03 8.95
C LEU A 165 -23.18 15.01 9.12
N ILE A 166 -22.98 13.80 8.57
CA ILE A 166 -23.87 12.64 8.79
C ILE A 166 -23.35 11.85 9.98
N LYS A 167 -22.08 11.44 9.94
CA LYS A 167 -21.43 10.69 11.04
C LYS A 167 -19.91 10.83 11.01
N THR A 168 -19.29 10.46 12.11
CA THR A 168 -17.86 10.16 12.18
C THR A 168 -17.66 8.68 12.46
N PHE A 169 -16.59 8.08 11.92
CA PHE A 169 -16.31 6.66 12.09
C PHE A 169 -14.81 6.37 11.99
N ARG A 170 -14.43 5.19 12.45
CA ARG A 170 -13.12 4.58 12.19
C ARG A 170 -13.30 3.29 11.42
N CYS A 171 -12.36 3.01 10.52
CA CYS A 171 -12.25 1.68 9.94
C CYS A 171 -11.76 0.71 11.01
N MET A 172 -12.37 -0.47 11.08
CA MET A 172 -11.89 -1.53 11.96
C MET A 172 -10.80 -2.33 11.24
N ASP A 173 -9.79 -2.73 11.99
CA ASP A 173 -8.84 -3.74 11.51
C ASP A 173 -9.53 -5.11 11.63
N ASN A 174 -9.98 -5.63 10.50
CA ASN A 174 -10.63 -6.95 10.43
C ASN A 174 -9.63 -8.08 10.16
N GLY A 175 -8.37 -7.83 10.44
CA GLY A 175 -7.41 -8.76 10.22
C GLY A 175 -6.38 -9.50 10.34
#